data_daad99f29c6cfe647bbe7598aa60659c
#
_entry.id   daad99f29c6cfe647bbe7598aa60659c
#
_cell.length_a   1.000
_cell.length_b   1.000
_cell.length_c   1.000
_cell.angle_alpha   90.00
_cell.angle_beta   90.00
_cell.angle_gamma   90.00
#
_symmetry.space_group_name_H-M   'P 1'
#
loop_
_entity.id
_entity.type
_entity.pdbx_description
1 polymer ?
#
loop_
_entity_poly.entity_id
_entity_poly.type
_entity_poly.pdbx_seq_one_letter_code
_entity_poly.pdbx_strand_id
1 'polypeptide(L)'
;MTDHMIALVTGGNKGIGREIAAQLAQLGHTVIIGARSLERGEQTAAELRAAGGSVTAVALDVTDPASVAAAAERVGAEYGHLDALINNAGISHQPGADFAGQLPRTADVDHVRYVFETNVFGVITVTSAFLPLLRRSDSPRIVNVSSSAGSLAAISDFSNTDPIALGYVPSKTALTAVTMMYARDLFSDHILVNAVCPGFVATDLNGHRGLSTPAEGARSAVAMATIPADGPTGTFTDVDGPVAW
;
A
#
# COMPACT_ATOMS: atom_id res chain seq x y z
N MET A 1 -20.38 7.60 -15.12
CA MET A 1 -20.61 6.66 -14.00
C MET A 1 -19.28 5.97 -13.79
N THR A 2 -18.70 6.05 -12.60
CA THR A 2 -17.51 5.25 -12.28
C THR A 2 -17.93 3.80 -12.25
N ASP A 3 -17.33 2.96 -13.11
CA ASP A 3 -17.62 1.53 -13.12
C ASP A 3 -17.31 0.95 -11.73
N HIS A 4 -18.18 0.04 -11.28
CA HIS A 4 -18.03 -0.64 -10.00
C HIS A 4 -16.74 -1.49 -10.02
N MET A 5 -15.84 -1.29 -9.06
CA MET A 5 -14.57 -1.99 -8.97
C MET A 5 -14.53 -2.96 -7.78
N ILE A 6 -13.71 -3.98 -7.88
CA ILE A 6 -13.28 -4.86 -6.79
C ILE A 6 -11.85 -4.47 -6.42
N ALA A 7 -11.67 -3.99 -5.19
CA ALA A 7 -10.38 -3.48 -4.70
C ALA A 7 -9.89 -4.28 -3.49
N LEU A 8 -8.62 -4.65 -3.47
CA LEU A 8 -7.95 -5.25 -2.30
C LEU A 8 -7.00 -4.23 -1.67
N VAL A 9 -7.14 -4.02 -0.36
CA VAL A 9 -6.26 -3.14 0.43
C VAL A 9 -5.49 -3.97 1.45
N THR A 10 -4.17 -4.12 1.26
CA THR A 10 -3.33 -4.81 2.25
C THR A 10 -3.13 -3.95 3.49
N GLY A 11 -3.18 -4.55 4.70
CA GLY A 11 -3.15 -3.80 5.94
C GLY A 11 -4.37 -2.88 6.13
N GLY A 12 -5.52 -3.24 5.55
CA GLY A 12 -6.74 -2.43 5.50
C GLY A 12 -7.54 -2.36 6.81
N ASN A 13 -7.06 -2.99 7.89
CA ASN A 13 -7.80 -3.07 9.16
C ASN A 13 -7.56 -1.89 10.13
N LYS A 14 -6.67 -0.95 9.82
CA LYS A 14 -6.37 0.24 10.63
C LYS A 14 -5.68 1.35 9.84
N GLY A 15 -5.58 2.53 10.45
CA GLY A 15 -4.82 3.66 9.93
C GLY A 15 -5.23 4.07 8.52
N ILE A 16 -4.24 4.38 7.67
CA ILE A 16 -4.46 4.80 6.28
C ILE A 16 -5.20 3.71 5.49
N GLY A 17 -4.85 2.44 5.65
CA GLY A 17 -5.49 1.34 4.93
C GLY A 17 -6.98 1.21 5.21
N ARG A 18 -7.41 1.42 6.47
CA ARG A 18 -8.84 1.46 6.82
C ARG A 18 -9.56 2.61 6.13
N GLU A 19 -8.94 3.78 6.08
CA GLU A 19 -9.53 4.95 5.43
C GLU A 19 -9.56 4.82 3.90
N ILE A 20 -8.54 4.19 3.29
CA ILE A 20 -8.60 3.82 1.85
C ILE A 20 -9.81 2.92 1.61
N ALA A 21 -9.97 1.86 2.42
CA ALA A 21 -11.11 0.95 2.30
C ALA A 21 -12.45 1.67 2.49
N ALA A 22 -12.55 2.55 3.48
CA ALA A 22 -13.75 3.34 3.75
C ALA A 22 -14.12 4.26 2.57
N GLN A 23 -13.16 5.01 2.04
CA GLN A 23 -13.39 5.96 0.95
C GLN A 23 -13.75 5.24 -0.36
N LEU A 24 -13.08 4.12 -0.69
CA LEU A 24 -13.44 3.31 -1.86
C LEU A 24 -14.85 2.72 -1.72
N ALA A 25 -15.22 2.24 -0.53
CA ALA A 25 -16.55 1.73 -0.26
C ALA A 25 -17.64 2.83 -0.36
N GLN A 26 -17.34 4.06 0.10
CA GLN A 26 -18.23 5.24 -0.06
C GLN A 26 -18.42 5.64 -1.52
N LEU A 27 -17.44 5.39 -2.39
CA LEU A 27 -17.55 5.57 -3.84
C LEU A 27 -18.38 4.47 -4.54
N GLY A 28 -18.87 3.47 -3.78
CA GLY A 28 -19.70 2.39 -4.29
C GLY A 28 -18.94 1.17 -4.77
N HIS A 29 -17.63 1.07 -4.47
CA HIS A 29 -16.81 -0.09 -4.85
C HIS A 29 -16.93 -1.24 -3.84
N THR A 30 -16.67 -2.47 -4.28
CA THR A 30 -16.48 -3.62 -3.39
C THR A 30 -15.03 -3.63 -2.91
N VAL A 31 -14.83 -3.65 -1.59
CA VAL A 31 -13.50 -3.58 -0.99
C VAL A 31 -13.20 -4.83 -0.17
N ILE A 32 -12.04 -5.41 -0.40
CA ILE A 32 -11.52 -6.54 0.35
C ILE A 32 -10.40 -6.03 1.25
N ILE A 33 -10.58 -6.17 2.55
CA ILE A 33 -9.55 -5.85 3.55
C ILE A 33 -8.63 -7.05 3.72
N GLY A 34 -7.37 -6.93 3.31
CA GLY A 34 -6.32 -7.87 3.66
C GLY A 34 -5.74 -7.55 5.03
N ALA A 35 -5.82 -8.48 6.00
CA ALA A 35 -5.31 -8.29 7.34
C ALA A 35 -4.66 -9.56 7.89
N ARG A 36 -3.54 -9.46 8.62
CA ARG A 36 -2.87 -10.59 9.27
C ARG A 36 -3.77 -11.33 10.27
N SER A 37 -4.59 -10.59 11.01
CA SER A 37 -5.66 -11.15 11.84
C SER A 37 -6.98 -11.00 11.11
N LEU A 38 -7.56 -12.13 10.67
CA LEU A 38 -8.88 -12.15 10.03
C LEU A 38 -9.95 -11.55 10.95
N GLU A 39 -9.89 -11.82 12.24
CA GLU A 39 -10.82 -11.27 13.24
C GLU A 39 -10.84 -9.74 13.22
N ARG A 40 -9.65 -9.10 13.24
CA ARG A 40 -9.54 -7.63 13.16
C ARG A 40 -9.97 -7.10 11.81
N GLY A 41 -9.69 -7.84 10.72
CA GLY A 41 -10.16 -7.51 9.38
C GLY A 41 -11.68 -7.51 9.31
N GLU A 42 -12.33 -8.56 9.82
CA GLU A 42 -13.80 -8.70 9.84
C GLU A 42 -14.47 -7.68 10.76
N GLN A 43 -13.86 -7.34 11.90
CA GLN A 43 -14.36 -6.25 12.74
C GLN A 43 -14.42 -4.94 11.96
N THR A 44 -13.34 -4.57 11.28
CA THR A 44 -13.27 -3.35 10.44
C THR A 44 -14.26 -3.43 9.28
N ALA A 45 -14.35 -4.58 8.59
CA ALA A 45 -15.28 -4.79 7.51
C ALA A 45 -16.75 -4.63 7.99
N ALA A 46 -17.09 -5.16 9.18
CA ALA A 46 -18.40 -5.01 9.78
C ALA A 46 -18.76 -3.54 10.07
N GLU A 47 -17.80 -2.76 10.61
CA GLU A 47 -17.98 -1.32 10.84
C GLU A 47 -18.27 -0.58 9.52
N LEU A 48 -17.50 -0.87 8.46
CA LEU A 48 -17.68 -0.23 7.17
C LEU A 48 -18.95 -0.66 6.46
N ARG A 49 -19.38 -1.93 6.61
CA ARG A 49 -20.71 -2.39 6.14
C ARG A 49 -21.86 -1.69 6.87
N ALA A 50 -21.73 -1.47 8.18
CA ALA A 50 -22.72 -0.73 8.96
C ALA A 50 -22.86 0.73 8.49
N ALA A 51 -21.78 1.30 7.91
CA ALA A 51 -21.79 2.61 7.27
C ALA A 51 -22.29 2.60 5.81
N GLY A 52 -22.76 1.45 5.31
CA GLY A 52 -23.35 1.29 3.97
C GLY A 52 -22.37 0.81 2.89
N GLY A 53 -21.14 0.47 3.23
CA GLY A 53 -20.13 -0.01 2.28
C GLY A 53 -20.27 -1.50 1.93
N SER A 54 -19.80 -1.89 0.73
CA SER A 54 -19.60 -3.29 0.33
C SER A 54 -18.16 -3.71 0.70
N VAL A 55 -17.98 -4.31 1.90
CA VAL A 55 -16.64 -4.61 2.43
C VAL A 55 -16.60 -6.03 2.99
N THR A 56 -15.56 -6.77 2.64
CA THR A 56 -15.22 -8.10 3.18
C THR A 56 -13.79 -8.12 3.71
N ALA A 57 -13.39 -9.19 4.37
CA ALA A 57 -12.01 -9.35 4.84
C ALA A 57 -11.43 -10.70 4.44
N VAL A 58 -10.13 -10.73 4.22
CA VAL A 58 -9.34 -11.93 3.98
C VAL A 58 -8.11 -11.95 4.89
N ALA A 59 -7.76 -13.14 5.41
CA ALA A 59 -6.49 -13.32 6.09
C ALA A 59 -5.34 -13.13 5.08
N LEU A 60 -4.46 -12.16 5.32
CA LEU A 60 -3.34 -11.87 4.44
C LEU A 60 -2.17 -11.29 5.24
N ASP A 61 -1.14 -12.11 5.41
CA ASP A 61 0.17 -11.68 5.86
C ASP A 61 1.08 -11.55 4.63
N VAL A 62 1.50 -10.33 4.33
CA VAL A 62 2.31 -10.04 3.14
C VAL A 62 3.71 -10.67 3.22
N THR A 63 4.16 -11.07 4.41
CA THR A 63 5.46 -11.72 4.65
C THR A 63 5.39 -13.24 4.61
N ASP A 64 4.18 -13.82 4.49
CA ASP A 64 3.96 -15.27 4.37
C ASP A 64 3.41 -15.62 2.99
N PRO A 65 4.24 -16.22 2.10
CA PRO A 65 3.81 -16.61 0.75
C PRO A 65 2.61 -17.56 0.74
N ALA A 66 2.46 -18.42 1.75
CA ALA A 66 1.32 -19.34 1.83
C ALA A 66 0.02 -18.59 2.16
N SER A 67 0.08 -17.63 3.08
CA SER A 67 -1.04 -16.74 3.39
C SER A 67 -1.45 -15.90 2.18
N VAL A 68 -0.47 -15.38 1.44
CA VAL A 68 -0.72 -14.59 0.21
C VAL A 68 -1.38 -15.44 -0.88
N ALA A 69 -0.88 -16.66 -1.12
CA ALA A 69 -1.45 -17.57 -2.11
C ALA A 69 -2.91 -17.95 -1.75
N ALA A 70 -3.17 -18.30 -0.49
CA ALA A 70 -4.52 -18.63 -0.03
C ALA A 70 -5.49 -17.44 -0.15
N ALA A 71 -5.02 -16.22 0.11
CA ALA A 71 -5.80 -15.00 -0.10
C ALA A 71 -6.14 -14.79 -1.58
N ALA A 72 -5.18 -14.97 -2.49
CA ALA A 72 -5.40 -14.83 -3.93
C ALA A 72 -6.38 -15.89 -4.46
N GLU A 73 -6.27 -17.14 -4.00
CA GLU A 73 -7.20 -18.22 -4.34
C GLU A 73 -8.63 -17.87 -3.88
N ARG A 74 -8.79 -17.43 -2.63
CA ARG A 74 -10.10 -17.04 -2.07
C ARG A 74 -10.72 -15.90 -2.86
N VAL A 75 -9.97 -14.83 -3.13
CA VAL A 75 -10.45 -13.69 -3.92
C VAL A 75 -10.82 -14.13 -5.34
N GLY A 76 -10.00 -14.97 -5.95
CA GLY A 76 -10.27 -15.52 -7.29
C GLY A 76 -11.54 -16.37 -7.34
N ALA A 77 -11.79 -17.20 -6.33
CA ALA A 77 -12.99 -18.04 -6.23
C ALA A 77 -14.27 -17.21 -5.98
N GLU A 78 -14.18 -16.13 -5.19
CA GLU A 78 -15.33 -15.32 -4.80
C GLU A 78 -15.68 -14.26 -5.86
N TYR A 79 -14.68 -13.63 -6.48
CA TYR A 79 -14.89 -12.46 -7.35
C TYR A 79 -14.48 -12.70 -8.82
N GLY A 80 -13.62 -13.68 -9.10
CA GLY A 80 -13.15 -14.01 -10.44
C GLY A 80 -12.03 -13.11 -10.97
N HIS A 81 -11.98 -11.84 -10.58
CA HIS A 81 -10.99 -10.84 -10.98
C HIS A 81 -10.70 -9.85 -9.85
N LEU A 82 -9.73 -8.97 -10.08
CA LEU A 82 -9.41 -7.84 -9.19
C LEU A 82 -9.12 -6.61 -10.05
N ASP A 83 -9.77 -5.47 -9.75
CA ASP A 83 -9.57 -4.23 -10.49
C ASP A 83 -8.49 -3.34 -9.88
N ALA A 84 -8.40 -3.30 -8.56
CA ALA A 84 -7.40 -2.49 -7.88
C ALA A 84 -6.69 -3.26 -6.76
N LEU A 85 -5.36 -3.31 -6.80
CA LEU A 85 -4.51 -3.79 -5.71
C LEU A 85 -3.83 -2.60 -5.04
N ILE A 86 -4.16 -2.35 -3.77
CA ILE A 86 -3.53 -1.29 -2.99
C ILE A 86 -2.57 -1.93 -1.98
N ASN A 87 -1.29 -1.89 -2.28
CA ASN A 87 -0.21 -2.32 -1.40
C ASN A 87 0.06 -1.24 -0.35
N ASN A 88 -0.74 -1.26 0.72
CA ASN A 88 -0.65 -0.29 1.81
C ASN A 88 0.07 -0.87 3.04
N ALA A 89 0.10 -2.18 3.25
CA ALA A 89 0.80 -2.78 4.38
C ALA A 89 2.26 -2.33 4.44
N GLY A 90 2.69 -1.81 5.58
CA GLY A 90 4.04 -1.31 5.76
C GLY A 90 4.35 -1.07 7.24
N ILE A 91 5.64 -1.09 7.56
CA ILE A 91 6.17 -0.87 8.91
C ILE A 91 7.37 0.10 8.85
N SER A 92 7.61 0.81 9.94
CA SER A 92 8.78 1.68 10.09
C SER A 92 9.92 1.03 10.86
N HIS A 93 9.63 0.04 11.71
CA HIS A 93 10.61 -0.66 12.56
C HIS A 93 10.06 -2.00 13.05
N GLN A 94 10.94 -2.85 13.56
CA GLN A 94 10.57 -4.10 14.20
C GLN A 94 9.87 -3.80 15.55
N PRO A 95 8.84 -4.54 15.94
CA PRO A 95 8.21 -4.40 17.25
C PRO A 95 9.23 -4.53 18.39
N GLY A 96 9.20 -3.56 19.32
CA GLY A 96 10.10 -3.55 20.47
C GLY A 96 11.52 -3.01 20.22
N ALA A 97 11.90 -2.74 18.96
CA ALA A 97 13.15 -2.07 18.63
C ALA A 97 12.98 -0.54 18.74
N ASP A 98 14.05 0.14 19.13
CA ASP A 98 14.07 1.59 19.10
C ASP A 98 14.50 2.13 17.72
N PHE A 99 14.27 3.41 17.50
CA PHE A 99 14.65 4.07 16.25
C PHE A 99 16.16 4.21 16.09
N ALA A 100 16.94 4.16 17.21
CA ALA A 100 18.39 4.29 17.18
C ALA A 100 19.06 3.11 16.46
N GLY A 101 18.46 1.92 16.46
CA GLY A 101 18.91 0.77 15.68
C GLY A 101 18.82 0.93 14.16
N GLN A 102 18.24 2.02 13.68
CA GLN A 102 18.16 2.32 12.24
C GLN A 102 19.18 3.38 11.78
N LEU A 103 19.96 4.00 12.68
CA LEU A 103 20.99 4.95 12.26
C LEU A 103 22.11 4.20 11.53
N PRO A 104 22.62 4.68 10.37
CA PRO A 104 23.64 3.98 9.60
C PRO A 104 24.89 3.58 10.39
N ARG A 105 25.29 4.41 11.37
CA ARG A 105 26.45 4.16 12.22
C ARG A 105 26.29 3.01 13.22
N THR A 106 25.04 2.63 13.52
CA THR A 106 24.70 1.62 14.53
C THR A 106 23.66 0.62 13.99
N ALA A 107 23.53 0.54 12.67
CA ALA A 107 22.48 -0.24 12.05
C ALA A 107 22.58 -1.74 12.39
N ASP A 108 21.47 -2.29 12.79
CA ASP A 108 21.24 -3.73 12.89
C ASP A 108 20.68 -4.22 11.53
N VAL A 109 21.46 -5.08 10.87
CA VAL A 109 21.09 -5.63 9.55
C VAL A 109 19.81 -6.49 9.62
N ASP A 110 19.58 -7.20 10.71
CA ASP A 110 18.37 -8.03 10.85
C ASP A 110 17.13 -7.15 11.03
N HIS A 111 17.27 -6.01 11.71
CA HIS A 111 16.21 -4.99 11.74
C HIS A 111 15.92 -4.42 10.35
N VAL A 112 16.95 -4.10 9.57
CA VAL A 112 16.78 -3.62 8.18
C VAL A 112 16.04 -4.68 7.33
N ARG A 113 16.48 -5.95 7.39
CA ARG A 113 15.82 -7.07 6.69
C ARG A 113 14.35 -7.17 7.06
N TYR A 114 14.04 -7.09 8.36
CA TYR A 114 12.65 -7.18 8.85
C TYR A 114 11.74 -6.11 8.22
N VAL A 115 12.25 -4.88 8.07
CA VAL A 115 11.48 -3.80 7.41
C VAL A 115 11.33 -4.08 5.92
N PHE A 116 12.40 -4.52 5.24
CA PHE A 116 12.36 -4.86 3.81
C PHE A 116 11.42 -6.04 3.51
N GLU A 117 11.34 -7.04 4.39
CA GLU A 117 10.41 -8.18 4.24
C GLU A 117 8.97 -7.70 4.05
N THR A 118 8.54 -6.73 4.84
CA THR A 118 7.18 -6.19 4.72
C THR A 118 7.06 -5.19 3.56
N ASN A 119 7.98 -4.19 3.52
CA ASN A 119 7.79 -3.00 2.68
C ASN A 119 8.16 -3.22 1.21
N VAL A 120 8.98 -4.23 0.91
CA VAL A 120 9.50 -4.50 -0.44
C VAL A 120 9.13 -5.91 -0.88
N PHE A 121 9.63 -6.94 -0.21
CA PHE A 121 9.41 -8.33 -0.63
C PHE A 121 7.94 -8.73 -0.50
N GLY A 122 7.25 -8.30 0.55
CA GLY A 122 5.82 -8.50 0.71
C GLY A 122 5.00 -7.89 -0.43
N VAL A 123 5.35 -6.68 -0.89
CA VAL A 123 4.69 -6.06 -2.05
C VAL A 123 4.90 -6.86 -3.32
N ILE A 124 6.13 -7.36 -3.56
CA ILE A 124 6.45 -8.22 -4.72
C ILE A 124 5.65 -9.52 -4.64
N THR A 125 5.63 -10.18 -3.47
CA THR A 125 4.90 -11.44 -3.25
C THR A 125 3.40 -11.28 -3.50
N VAL A 126 2.79 -10.25 -2.92
CA VAL A 126 1.36 -9.96 -3.11
C VAL A 126 1.06 -9.63 -4.57
N THR A 127 1.83 -8.73 -5.18
CA THR A 127 1.62 -8.34 -6.58
C THR A 127 1.69 -9.56 -7.51
N SER A 128 2.71 -10.42 -7.34
CA SER A 128 2.87 -11.62 -8.15
C SER A 128 1.70 -12.59 -8.00
N ALA A 129 1.19 -12.80 -6.79
CA ALA A 129 0.08 -13.72 -6.54
C ALA A 129 -1.27 -13.19 -7.10
N PHE A 130 -1.49 -11.88 -7.06
CA PHE A 130 -2.73 -11.26 -7.54
C PHE A 130 -2.69 -10.85 -9.01
N LEU A 131 -1.53 -10.86 -9.67
CA LEU A 131 -1.38 -10.51 -11.08
C LEU A 131 -2.31 -11.30 -12.03
N PRO A 132 -2.54 -12.62 -11.85
CA PRO A 132 -3.49 -13.35 -12.68
C PRO A 132 -4.94 -12.85 -12.57
N LEU A 133 -5.33 -12.29 -11.41
CA LEU A 133 -6.66 -11.71 -11.19
C LEU A 133 -6.76 -10.29 -11.78
N LEU A 134 -5.70 -9.50 -11.64
CA LEU A 134 -5.59 -8.17 -12.27
C LEU A 134 -5.68 -8.27 -13.80
N ARG A 135 -5.03 -9.27 -14.42
CA ARG A 135 -5.11 -9.50 -15.88
C ARG A 135 -6.51 -9.87 -16.39
N ARG A 136 -7.45 -10.20 -15.51
CA ARG A 136 -8.85 -10.47 -15.88
C ARG A 136 -9.74 -9.23 -15.78
N SER A 137 -9.24 -8.13 -15.26
CA SER A 137 -9.94 -6.86 -15.19
C SER A 137 -9.84 -6.12 -16.51
N ASP A 138 -10.89 -5.40 -16.89
CA ASP A 138 -10.88 -4.51 -18.05
C ASP A 138 -10.13 -3.19 -17.77
N SER A 139 -9.84 -2.90 -16.51
CA SER A 139 -9.19 -1.64 -16.10
C SER A 139 -8.38 -1.82 -14.81
N PRO A 140 -7.28 -2.61 -14.85
CA PRO A 140 -6.54 -2.99 -13.66
C PRO A 140 -5.56 -1.92 -13.18
N ARG A 141 -5.43 -1.78 -11.84
CA ARG A 141 -4.51 -0.83 -11.20
C ARG A 141 -3.76 -1.46 -10.05
N ILE A 142 -2.51 -1.03 -9.89
CA ILE A 142 -1.69 -1.32 -8.71
C ILE A 142 -1.25 0.02 -8.11
N VAL A 143 -1.55 0.22 -6.83
CA VAL A 143 -1.16 1.42 -6.08
C VAL A 143 -0.25 1.00 -4.94
N ASN A 144 0.99 1.47 -4.95
CA ASN A 144 1.97 1.20 -3.90
C ASN A 144 2.08 2.41 -2.97
N VAL A 145 1.71 2.24 -1.70
CA VAL A 145 1.81 3.31 -0.71
C VAL A 145 3.26 3.43 -0.25
N SER A 146 3.95 4.40 -0.84
CA SER A 146 5.35 4.74 -0.54
C SER A 146 5.44 5.90 0.46
N SER A 147 6.47 6.72 0.36
CA SER A 147 6.72 7.89 1.21
C SER A 147 7.70 8.82 0.54
N SER A 148 7.49 10.13 0.65
CA SER A 148 8.47 11.14 0.23
C SER A 148 9.80 11.02 0.96
N ALA A 149 9.83 10.42 2.16
CA ALA A 149 11.07 10.08 2.85
C ALA A 149 12.00 9.16 2.02
N GLY A 150 11.43 8.35 1.10
CA GLY A 150 12.20 7.51 0.17
C GLY A 150 12.66 8.21 -1.10
N SER A 151 12.38 9.50 -1.29
CA SER A 151 12.85 10.28 -2.43
C SER A 151 14.36 10.50 -2.38
N LEU A 152 15.09 10.05 -3.39
CA LEU A 152 16.53 10.29 -3.50
C LEU A 152 16.84 11.79 -3.64
N ALA A 153 15.96 12.55 -4.29
CA ALA A 153 16.11 14.00 -4.37
C ALA A 153 16.04 14.65 -2.98
N ALA A 154 15.07 14.23 -2.14
CA ALA A 154 14.96 14.71 -0.77
C ALA A 154 16.12 14.24 0.13
N ILE A 155 16.57 12.99 -0.02
CA ILE A 155 17.69 12.42 0.75
C ILE A 155 19.01 13.11 0.39
N SER A 156 19.19 13.54 -0.87
CA SER A 156 20.41 14.21 -1.33
C SER A 156 20.52 15.66 -0.87
N ASP A 157 19.47 16.25 -0.35
CA ASP A 157 19.49 17.56 0.28
C ASP A 157 19.94 17.44 1.75
N PHE A 158 21.20 17.77 2.02
CA PHE A 158 21.77 17.71 3.38
C PHE A 158 21.20 18.78 4.34
N SER A 159 20.38 19.71 3.87
CA SER A 159 19.61 20.62 4.72
C SER A 159 18.30 19.98 5.23
N ASN A 160 17.89 18.84 4.65
CA ASN A 160 16.72 18.08 5.11
C ASN A 160 16.95 17.54 6.51
N THR A 161 16.03 17.81 7.42
CA THR A 161 16.05 17.38 8.83
C THR A 161 15.21 16.15 9.12
N ASP A 162 14.70 15.48 8.09
CA ASP A 162 13.92 14.26 8.24
C ASP A 162 14.72 13.15 8.97
N PRO A 163 14.05 12.29 9.73
CA PRO A 163 14.73 11.23 10.46
C PRO A 163 15.51 10.28 9.53
N ILE A 164 16.75 10.02 9.88
CA ILE A 164 17.60 9.02 9.20
C ILE A 164 17.23 7.63 9.72
N ALA A 165 16.69 6.77 8.85
CA ALA A 165 16.28 5.42 9.19
C ALA A 165 16.64 4.44 8.07
N LEU A 166 17.74 3.70 8.25
CA LEU A 166 18.32 2.83 7.22
C LEU A 166 17.40 1.66 6.82
N GLY A 167 16.51 1.22 7.69
CA GLY A 167 15.47 0.23 7.36
C GLY A 167 14.34 0.85 6.54
N TYR A 168 13.67 1.86 7.08
CA TYR A 168 12.46 2.44 6.50
C TYR A 168 12.74 3.24 5.21
N VAL A 169 13.62 4.23 5.27
CA VAL A 169 13.85 5.17 4.17
C VAL A 169 14.28 4.43 2.88
N PRO A 170 15.35 3.60 2.89
CA PRO A 170 15.74 2.84 1.70
C PRO A 170 14.68 1.83 1.26
N SER A 171 13.84 1.28 2.16
CA SER A 171 12.76 0.39 1.75
C SER A 171 11.70 1.12 0.91
N LYS A 172 11.43 2.39 1.21
CA LYS A 172 10.50 3.21 0.42
C LYS A 172 11.12 3.67 -0.91
N THR A 173 12.42 3.95 -0.95
CA THR A 173 13.16 4.16 -2.21
C THR A 173 13.12 2.89 -3.08
N ALA A 174 13.37 1.73 -2.50
CA ALA A 174 13.28 0.45 -3.21
C ALA A 174 11.86 0.18 -3.72
N LEU A 175 10.82 0.51 -2.94
CA LEU A 175 9.43 0.35 -3.34
C LEU A 175 9.07 1.25 -4.54
N THR A 176 9.56 2.50 -4.60
CA THR A 176 9.34 3.36 -5.76
C THR A 176 10.05 2.80 -7.00
N ALA A 177 11.26 2.28 -6.87
CA ALA A 177 11.96 1.60 -7.96
C ALA A 177 11.24 0.33 -8.43
N VAL A 178 10.74 -0.49 -7.51
CA VAL A 178 9.92 -1.68 -7.81
C VAL A 178 8.64 -1.27 -8.56
N THR A 179 7.98 -0.18 -8.15
CA THR A 179 6.81 0.37 -8.82
C THR A 179 7.11 0.67 -10.30
N MET A 180 8.25 1.33 -10.57
CA MET A 180 8.68 1.63 -11.94
C MET A 180 8.95 0.37 -12.77
N MET A 181 9.52 -0.68 -12.17
CA MET A 181 9.77 -1.94 -12.88
C MET A 181 8.46 -2.62 -13.26
N TYR A 182 7.50 -2.69 -12.34
CA TYR A 182 6.17 -3.22 -12.65
C TYR A 182 5.43 -2.35 -13.68
N ALA A 183 5.49 -1.01 -13.58
CA ALA A 183 4.85 -0.13 -14.55
C ALA A 183 5.38 -0.35 -15.99
N ARG A 184 6.68 -0.62 -16.12
CA ARG A 184 7.31 -0.91 -17.43
C ARG A 184 6.99 -2.29 -17.96
N ASP A 185 7.06 -3.32 -17.10
CA ASP A 185 6.82 -4.71 -17.48
C ASP A 185 5.35 -4.97 -17.83
N LEU A 186 4.43 -4.38 -17.07
CA LEU A 186 2.99 -4.57 -17.22
C LEU A 186 2.32 -3.55 -18.16
N PHE A 187 3.10 -2.69 -18.83
CA PHE A 187 2.57 -1.68 -19.74
C PHE A 187 1.77 -2.30 -20.89
N SER A 188 2.27 -3.39 -21.46
CA SER A 188 1.57 -4.10 -22.55
C SER A 188 0.31 -4.86 -22.06
N ASP A 189 0.21 -5.14 -20.77
CA ASP A 189 -0.98 -5.73 -20.14
C ASP A 189 -2.05 -4.66 -19.79
N HIS A 190 -1.78 -3.38 -20.09
CA HIS A 190 -2.61 -2.22 -19.75
C HIS A 190 -2.88 -2.09 -18.23
N ILE A 191 -1.99 -2.60 -17.38
CA ILE A 191 -2.07 -2.46 -15.93
C ILE A 191 -1.37 -1.17 -15.52
N LEU A 192 -2.12 -0.24 -14.92
CA LEU A 192 -1.57 1.02 -14.41
C LEU A 192 -0.94 0.80 -13.04
N VAL A 193 0.35 1.12 -12.90
CA VAL A 193 1.11 0.91 -11.66
C VAL A 193 1.73 2.21 -11.20
N ASN A 194 1.32 2.71 -10.02
CA ASN A 194 1.76 3.99 -9.49
C ASN A 194 2.15 3.91 -8.01
N ALA A 195 3.09 4.74 -7.60
CA ALA A 195 3.42 4.97 -6.20
C ALA A 195 2.73 6.24 -5.69
N VAL A 196 2.33 6.23 -4.42
CA VAL A 196 1.75 7.40 -3.75
C VAL A 196 2.44 7.70 -2.42
N CYS A 197 2.52 8.99 -2.08
CA CYS A 197 2.91 9.44 -0.76
C CYS A 197 1.65 9.90 0.00
N PRO A 198 1.35 9.33 1.18
CA PRO A 198 0.21 9.75 2.00
C PRO A 198 0.47 11.05 2.79
N GLY A 199 1.70 11.56 2.78
CA GLY A 199 2.16 12.63 3.68
C GLY A 199 2.54 12.12 5.08
N PHE A 200 2.76 13.04 6.03
CA PHE A 200 3.08 12.71 7.42
C PHE A 200 1.80 12.54 8.24
N VAL A 201 1.27 11.33 8.25
CA VAL A 201 -0.05 10.96 8.79
C VAL A 201 0.06 10.43 10.20
N ALA A 202 -0.83 10.87 11.11
CA ALA A 202 -0.91 10.40 12.50
C ALA A 202 -1.46 8.95 12.57
N THR A 203 -0.56 7.98 12.68
CA THR A 203 -0.89 6.55 12.77
C THR A 203 0.02 5.84 13.77
N ASP A 204 -0.29 4.58 14.08
CA ASP A 204 0.57 3.73 14.93
C ASP A 204 2.00 3.63 14.39
N LEU A 205 2.21 3.75 13.08
CA LEU A 205 3.51 3.65 12.42
C LEU A 205 4.52 4.68 12.97
N ASN A 206 4.05 5.84 13.37
CA ASN A 206 4.88 6.94 13.90
C ASN A 206 4.47 7.39 15.31
N GLY A 207 3.69 6.58 16.05
CA GLY A 207 3.19 6.93 17.37
C GLY A 207 2.27 8.14 17.37
N HIS A 208 1.46 8.28 16.33
CA HIS A 208 0.48 9.37 16.12
C HIS A 208 1.07 10.78 16.08
N ARG A 209 2.36 10.90 15.66
CA ARG A 209 3.06 12.20 15.56
C ARG A 209 2.85 12.93 14.23
N GLY A 210 2.03 12.36 13.33
CA GLY A 210 1.73 12.97 12.03
C GLY A 210 0.92 14.26 12.15
N LEU A 211 0.99 15.08 11.09
CA LEU A 211 0.27 16.36 11.00
C LEU A 211 -1.11 16.18 10.33
N SER A 212 -1.27 15.16 9.51
CA SER A 212 -2.50 14.86 8.79
C SER A 212 -3.24 13.68 9.43
N THR A 213 -4.54 13.63 9.22
CA THR A 213 -5.39 12.52 9.63
C THR A 213 -5.24 11.31 8.70
N PRO A 214 -5.58 10.07 9.13
CA PRO A 214 -5.61 8.92 8.23
C PRO A 214 -6.54 9.11 7.02
N ALA A 215 -7.64 9.83 7.18
CA ALA A 215 -8.58 10.12 6.09
C ALA A 215 -7.95 11.04 5.02
N GLU A 216 -7.17 12.04 5.42
CA GLU A 216 -6.41 12.87 4.48
C GLU A 216 -5.32 12.07 3.79
N GLY A 217 -4.57 11.23 4.53
CA GLY A 217 -3.52 10.38 3.98
C GLY A 217 -4.01 9.32 2.99
N ALA A 218 -5.28 8.93 3.06
CA ALA A 218 -5.87 7.97 2.13
C ALA A 218 -6.12 8.54 0.72
N ARG A 219 -6.26 9.86 0.58
CA ARG A 219 -6.74 10.52 -0.64
C ARG A 219 -5.89 10.20 -1.87
N SER A 220 -4.56 10.24 -1.75
CA SER A 220 -3.66 9.97 -2.88
C SER A 220 -3.79 8.52 -3.39
N ALA A 221 -3.93 7.56 -2.47
CA ALA A 221 -4.14 6.16 -2.83
C ALA A 221 -5.51 5.91 -3.46
N VAL A 222 -6.56 6.51 -2.94
CA VAL A 222 -7.92 6.44 -3.52
C VAL A 222 -7.94 7.08 -4.91
N ALA A 223 -7.35 8.27 -5.08
CA ALA A 223 -7.27 8.92 -6.37
C ALA A 223 -6.58 8.03 -7.41
N MET A 224 -5.43 7.42 -7.09
CA MET A 224 -4.71 6.53 -8.01
C MET A 224 -5.41 5.18 -8.23
N ALA A 225 -6.19 4.69 -7.27
CA ALA A 225 -7.01 3.48 -7.45
C ALA A 225 -8.21 3.71 -8.38
N THR A 226 -8.66 4.96 -8.54
CA THR A 226 -9.85 5.33 -9.31
C THR A 226 -9.56 6.14 -10.59
N ILE A 227 -8.29 6.25 -11.01
CA ILE A 227 -7.94 6.90 -12.28
C ILE A 227 -8.58 6.20 -13.47
N PRO A 228 -8.89 6.88 -14.58
CA PRO A 228 -9.43 6.24 -15.78
C PRO A 228 -8.41 5.26 -16.40
N ALA A 229 -8.89 4.38 -17.30
CA ALA A 229 -8.05 3.33 -17.91
C ALA A 229 -6.90 3.90 -18.77
N ASP A 230 -7.03 5.10 -19.26
CA ASP A 230 -6.00 5.87 -20.01
C ASP A 230 -5.18 6.81 -19.11
N GLY A 231 -5.27 6.62 -17.78
CA GLY A 231 -4.55 7.40 -16.78
C GLY A 231 -3.04 7.13 -16.76
N PRO A 232 -2.31 7.84 -15.89
CA PRO A 232 -0.87 7.69 -15.78
C PRO A 232 -0.45 6.33 -15.22
N THR A 233 0.73 5.87 -15.66
CA THR A 233 1.45 4.74 -15.08
C THR A 233 2.92 5.10 -14.85
N GLY A 234 3.56 4.51 -13.86
CA GLY A 234 4.94 4.80 -13.51
C GLY A 234 5.11 6.20 -12.89
N THR A 235 4.15 6.66 -12.10
CA THR A 235 4.23 7.95 -11.40
C THR A 235 4.46 7.76 -9.90
N PHE A 236 5.03 8.80 -9.29
CA PHE A 236 5.07 8.95 -7.84
C PHE A 236 4.44 10.29 -7.48
N THR A 237 3.32 10.26 -6.76
CA THR A 237 2.49 11.45 -6.49
C THR A 237 2.02 11.49 -5.04
N ASP A 238 1.66 12.67 -4.59
CA ASP A 238 0.84 12.89 -3.39
C ASP A 238 -0.45 13.64 -3.78
N VAL A 239 -1.13 14.24 -2.80
CA VAL A 239 -2.36 15.01 -3.03
C VAL A 239 -2.13 16.32 -3.76
N ASP A 240 -0.90 16.85 -3.72
CA ASP A 240 -0.51 18.14 -4.29
C ASP A 240 0.11 17.96 -5.69
N GLY A 241 0.44 16.73 -6.10
CA GLY A 241 0.96 16.41 -7.42
C GLY A 241 2.19 15.50 -7.43
N PRO A 242 3.09 15.65 -8.41
CA PRO A 242 4.27 14.80 -8.53
C PRO A 242 5.26 14.98 -7.37
N VAL A 243 5.71 13.86 -6.80
CA VAL A 243 6.80 13.80 -5.84
C VAL A 243 8.10 13.50 -6.59
N ALA A 244 9.19 14.19 -6.27
CA ALA A 244 10.50 13.89 -6.84
C ALA A 244 10.97 12.48 -6.42
N TRP A 245 11.66 11.80 -7.34
CA TRP A 245 12.19 10.44 -7.12
C TRP A 245 13.37 10.41 -6.14
#